data_4d4581dc1deeb6861b42523223cf0d9d
#
_entry.id   4d4581dc1deeb6861b42523223cf0d9d
#
_cell.length_a   1.000
_cell.length_b   1.000
_cell.length_c   1.000
_cell.angle_alpha   90.00
_cell.angle_beta   90.00
_cell.angle_gamma   90.00
#
_symmetry.space_group_name_H-M   'P 1'
#
loop_
_entity.id
_entity.type
_entity.pdbx_description
1 polymer ?
#
loop_
_entity_poly.entity_id
_entity_poly.type
_entity_poly.pdbx_seq_one_letter_code
_entity_poly.pdbx_strand_id
1 'polypeptide(L)'
;MDNIWLCIMTRELCHEFFRNFENDPDIFMDRSLFSKYTYDEVNVDRYFDSKQDRVLLAIMKDDRVIGELQLKNIDHSKKECTLSIHMQNDAVKGYGYGTYAEKLALRYAFEKLGMTAVNANVITKNTRSSHVLEKIGFEYIKEENGFKYYRFERR
;
A
#
# COMPACT_ATOMS: atom_id res chain seq x y z
N MET A 1 0.45 -16.07 16.53
CA MET A 1 0.20 -14.97 15.60
C MET A 1 1.06 -15.14 14.35
N ASP A 2 0.51 -14.89 13.18
CA ASP A 2 1.28 -15.01 11.94
C ASP A 2 2.45 -14.04 11.94
N ASN A 3 3.56 -14.46 11.38
CA ASN A 3 4.76 -13.63 11.25
C ASN A 3 4.62 -12.71 10.04
N ILE A 4 4.28 -11.45 10.30
CA ILE A 4 4.16 -10.40 9.28
C ILE A 4 5.36 -9.47 9.40
N TRP A 5 6.04 -9.23 8.29
CA TRP A 5 7.22 -8.34 8.27
C TRP A 5 7.35 -7.67 6.90
N LEU A 6 8.14 -6.62 6.84
CA LEU A 6 8.40 -5.87 5.62
C LEU A 6 9.84 -6.09 5.18
N CYS A 7 10.03 -6.16 3.86
CA CYS A 7 11.36 -6.10 3.26
C CYS A 7 11.31 -5.30 1.97
N ILE A 8 12.47 -4.92 1.46
CA ILE A 8 12.55 -4.24 0.16
C ILE A 8 12.04 -5.19 -0.91
N MET A 9 11.13 -4.72 -1.75
CA MET A 9 10.61 -5.49 -2.86
C MET A 9 11.74 -5.77 -3.85
N THR A 10 11.91 -7.04 -4.19
CA THR A 10 12.81 -7.44 -5.26
C THR A 10 12.01 -7.72 -6.51
N ARG A 11 12.68 -7.80 -7.67
CA ARG A 11 12.01 -8.19 -8.93
C ARG A 11 11.32 -9.55 -8.78
N GLU A 12 11.99 -10.52 -8.16
CA GLU A 12 11.42 -11.85 -7.93
C GLU A 12 10.17 -11.83 -7.07
N LEU A 13 10.20 -11.08 -5.95
CA LEU A 13 9.03 -10.93 -5.08
C LEU A 13 7.91 -10.20 -5.78
N CYS A 14 8.22 -9.24 -6.64
CA CYS A 14 7.23 -8.51 -7.43
C CYS A 14 6.49 -9.46 -8.37
N HIS A 15 7.21 -10.34 -9.06
CA HIS A 15 6.59 -11.36 -9.91
C HIS A 15 5.75 -12.34 -9.09
N GLU A 16 6.25 -12.78 -7.95
CA GLU A 16 5.50 -13.67 -7.06
C GLU A 16 4.20 -13.02 -6.60
N PHE A 17 4.24 -11.74 -6.22
CA PHE A 17 3.07 -11.00 -5.83
C PHE A 17 2.03 -10.97 -6.95
N PHE A 18 2.44 -10.56 -8.15
CA PHE A 18 1.51 -10.36 -9.26
C PHE A 18 1.00 -11.66 -9.89
N ARG A 19 1.71 -12.78 -9.76
CA ARG A 19 1.20 -14.07 -10.25
C ARG A 19 -0.11 -14.46 -9.59
N ASN A 20 -0.32 -14.06 -8.34
CA ASN A 20 -1.50 -14.39 -7.55
C ASN A 20 -2.36 -13.17 -7.21
N PHE A 21 -2.05 -12.03 -7.83
CA PHE A 21 -2.79 -10.80 -7.58
C PHE A 21 -4.16 -10.85 -8.22
N GLU A 22 -5.17 -10.45 -7.43
CA GLU A 22 -6.53 -10.26 -7.93
C GLU A 22 -6.98 -8.84 -7.57
N ASN A 23 -7.42 -8.09 -8.57
CA ASN A 23 -7.98 -6.76 -8.35
C ASN A 23 -9.44 -6.88 -7.89
N ASP A 24 -9.88 -5.89 -7.13
CA ASP A 24 -11.20 -5.88 -6.49
C ASP A 24 -12.14 -4.97 -7.28
N PRO A 25 -13.22 -5.50 -7.91
CA PRO A 25 -14.17 -4.68 -8.65
C PRO A 25 -14.92 -3.69 -7.75
N ASP A 26 -15.06 -3.98 -6.47
CA ASP A 26 -15.84 -3.15 -5.55
C ASP A 26 -15.14 -1.84 -5.21
N ILE A 27 -13.81 -1.76 -5.40
CA ILE A 27 -13.04 -0.54 -5.17
C ILE A 27 -12.60 0.15 -6.46
N PHE A 28 -13.00 -0.36 -7.62
CA PHE A 28 -12.75 0.29 -8.90
C PHE A 28 -13.58 1.59 -9.00
N MET A 29 -12.97 2.68 -9.44
CA MET A 29 -13.68 3.96 -9.53
C MET A 29 -14.90 3.90 -10.44
N ASP A 30 -14.77 3.22 -11.57
CA ASP A 30 -15.89 2.95 -12.49
C ASP A 30 -15.96 1.44 -12.72
N ARG A 31 -16.96 0.81 -12.07
CA ARG A 31 -17.12 -0.64 -12.13
C ARG A 31 -17.34 -1.16 -13.56
N SER A 32 -17.91 -0.35 -14.43
CA SER A 32 -18.11 -0.74 -15.83
C SER A 32 -16.80 -0.88 -16.59
N LEU A 33 -15.73 -0.26 -16.11
CA LEU A 33 -14.40 -0.36 -16.71
C LEU A 33 -13.53 -1.44 -16.05
N PHE A 34 -14.09 -2.17 -15.09
CA PHE A 34 -13.34 -3.23 -14.41
C PHE A 34 -12.93 -4.31 -15.39
N SER A 35 -11.67 -4.71 -15.32
CA SER A 35 -11.11 -5.81 -16.08
C SER A 35 -10.32 -6.69 -15.11
N LYS A 36 -10.57 -8.00 -15.15
CA LYS A 36 -9.84 -8.94 -14.31
C LYS A 36 -8.35 -8.88 -14.63
N TYR A 37 -7.53 -8.74 -13.59
CA TYR A 37 -6.08 -8.72 -13.76
C TYR A 37 -5.57 -10.05 -14.29
N THR A 38 -4.69 -10.00 -15.28
CA THR A 38 -4.00 -11.15 -15.82
C THR A 38 -2.50 -10.92 -15.74
N TYR A 39 -1.78 -11.88 -15.14
CA TYR A 39 -0.34 -11.78 -14.99
C TYR A 39 0.36 -11.76 -16.36
N ASP A 40 1.29 -10.83 -16.52
CA ASP A 40 2.15 -10.71 -17.71
C ASP A 40 3.56 -10.34 -17.24
N GLU A 41 4.52 -11.20 -17.56
CA GLU A 41 5.90 -11.05 -17.09
C GLU A 41 6.53 -9.73 -17.53
N VAL A 42 6.31 -9.32 -18.77
CA VAL A 42 6.89 -8.08 -19.30
C VAL A 42 6.29 -6.86 -18.61
N ASN A 43 4.98 -6.87 -18.37
CA ASN A 43 4.29 -5.77 -17.69
C ASN A 43 4.75 -5.65 -16.24
N VAL A 44 4.98 -6.77 -15.56
CA VAL A 44 5.48 -6.75 -14.18
C VAL A 44 6.91 -6.20 -14.13
N ASP A 45 7.77 -6.60 -15.07
CA ASP A 45 9.13 -6.04 -15.15
C ASP A 45 9.09 -4.52 -15.34
N ARG A 46 8.25 -4.04 -16.24
CA ARG A 46 8.06 -2.60 -16.47
C ARG A 46 7.55 -1.89 -15.23
N TYR A 47 6.58 -2.51 -14.56
CA TYR A 47 6.04 -1.98 -13.31
C TYR A 47 7.13 -1.84 -12.26
N PHE A 48 7.88 -2.92 -12.02
CA PHE A 48 8.96 -2.90 -11.04
C PHE A 48 9.98 -1.81 -11.35
N ASP A 49 10.42 -1.72 -12.61
CA ASP A 49 11.40 -0.71 -13.03
C ASP A 49 10.87 0.71 -12.84
N SER A 50 9.57 0.93 -13.09
CA SER A 50 8.95 2.24 -12.96
C SER A 50 8.80 2.71 -11.51
N LYS A 51 8.92 1.80 -10.53
CA LYS A 51 8.71 2.09 -9.11
C LYS A 51 10.01 2.25 -8.32
N GLN A 52 11.15 2.36 -8.99
CA GLN A 52 12.45 2.51 -8.33
C GLN A 52 12.71 3.94 -7.82
N ASP A 53 11.83 4.89 -8.13
CA ASP A 53 11.88 6.28 -7.66
C ASP A 53 11.28 6.46 -6.25
N ARG A 54 10.91 5.37 -5.59
CA ARG A 54 10.23 5.37 -4.28
C ARG A 54 10.71 4.20 -3.43
N VAL A 55 10.26 4.14 -2.19
CA VAL A 55 10.48 2.97 -1.35
C VAL A 55 9.37 1.97 -1.66
N LEU A 56 9.75 0.85 -2.25
CA LEU A 56 8.83 -0.23 -2.61
C LEU A 56 9.09 -1.41 -1.67
N LEU A 57 8.09 -1.76 -0.86
CA LEU A 57 8.22 -2.79 0.17
C LEU A 57 7.30 -3.96 -0.13
N ALA A 58 7.79 -5.15 0.17
CA ALA A 58 6.97 -6.36 0.18
C ALA A 58 6.44 -6.60 1.58
N ILE A 59 5.16 -6.90 1.68
CA ILE A 59 4.55 -7.38 2.92
C ILE A 59 4.66 -8.89 2.89
N MET A 60 5.39 -9.44 3.86
CA MET A 60 5.65 -10.87 3.94
C MET A 60 4.87 -11.51 5.07
N LYS A 61 4.32 -12.69 4.78
CA LYS A 61 3.79 -13.59 5.80
C LYS A 61 4.68 -14.83 5.79
N ASP A 62 5.49 -15.00 6.83
CA ASP A 62 6.56 -15.98 6.85
C ASP A 62 7.48 -15.80 5.64
N ASP A 63 7.55 -16.73 4.72
CA ASP A 63 8.41 -16.64 3.53
C ASP A 63 7.64 -16.30 2.24
N ARG A 64 6.37 -15.90 2.34
CA ARG A 64 5.52 -15.64 1.19
C ARG A 64 5.11 -14.17 1.13
N VAL A 65 5.17 -13.58 -0.06
CA VAL A 65 4.70 -12.21 -0.28
C VAL A 65 3.17 -12.22 -0.33
N ILE A 66 2.54 -11.33 0.44
CA ILE A 66 1.09 -11.19 0.50
C ILE A 66 0.61 -9.78 0.18
N GLY A 67 1.52 -8.83 0.05
CA GLY A 67 1.15 -7.45 -0.22
C GLY A 67 2.30 -6.63 -0.73
N GLU A 68 1.96 -5.46 -1.25
CA GLU A 68 2.88 -4.43 -1.70
C GLU A 68 2.56 -3.15 -0.95
N LEU A 69 3.61 -2.46 -0.50
CA LEU A 69 3.47 -1.19 0.18
C LEU A 69 4.46 -0.20 -0.42
N GLN A 70 4.00 1.02 -0.64
CA GLN A 70 4.85 2.07 -1.20
C GLN A 70 4.90 3.27 -0.27
N LEU A 71 6.09 3.83 -0.12
CA LEU A 71 6.28 5.17 0.42
C LEU A 71 6.81 6.00 -0.77
N LYS A 72 5.96 6.89 -1.26
CA LYS A 72 6.19 7.64 -2.49
C LYS A 72 6.03 9.13 -2.26
N ASN A 73 6.31 9.93 -3.28
CA ASN A 73 6.25 11.39 -3.18
C ASN A 73 7.05 11.88 -1.97
N ILE A 74 8.24 11.29 -1.77
CA ILE A 74 9.09 11.61 -0.63
C ILE A 74 9.66 13.01 -0.80
N ASP A 75 9.29 13.90 0.11
CA ASP A 75 9.75 15.29 0.12
C ASP A 75 10.62 15.49 1.36
N HIS A 76 11.93 15.50 1.16
CA HIS A 76 12.89 15.66 2.26
C HIS A 76 12.91 17.08 2.82
N SER A 77 12.44 18.05 2.05
CA SER A 77 12.35 19.45 2.48
C SER A 77 11.22 19.62 3.49
N LYS A 78 10.05 19.11 3.18
CA LYS A 78 8.87 19.14 4.06
C LYS A 78 8.84 17.98 5.05
N LYS A 79 9.68 16.96 4.83
CA LYS A 79 9.74 15.73 5.63
C LYS A 79 8.41 14.99 5.65
N GLU A 80 7.82 14.83 4.48
CA GLU A 80 6.58 14.07 4.33
C GLU A 80 6.60 13.17 3.10
N CYS A 81 5.80 12.13 3.13
CA CYS A 81 5.64 11.18 2.03
C CYS A 81 4.21 10.67 1.99
N THR A 82 3.92 9.86 0.99
CA THR A 82 2.58 9.25 0.82
C THR A 82 2.71 7.73 0.90
N LEU A 83 1.82 7.12 1.68
CA LEU A 83 1.71 5.68 1.84
C LEU A 83 0.64 5.14 0.91
N SER A 84 0.92 4.05 0.21
CA SER A 84 -0.10 3.26 -0.46
C SER A 84 0.14 1.78 -0.23
N ILE A 85 -0.94 0.99 -0.25
CA ILE A 85 -0.89 -0.43 0.06
C ILE A 85 -1.84 -1.20 -0.87
N HIS A 86 -1.38 -2.38 -1.30
CA HIS A 86 -2.22 -3.32 -2.04
C HIS A 86 -1.98 -4.72 -1.47
N MET A 87 -3.05 -5.35 -0.98
CA MET A 87 -2.99 -6.76 -0.60
C MET A 87 -3.18 -7.62 -1.85
N GLN A 88 -2.57 -8.81 -1.84
CA GLN A 88 -2.47 -9.65 -3.02
C GLN A 88 -3.84 -10.14 -3.55
N ASN A 89 -4.71 -10.59 -2.65
CA ASN A 89 -6.03 -11.08 -3.00
C ASN A 89 -6.88 -11.21 -1.74
N ASP A 90 -8.14 -11.66 -1.89
CA ASP A 90 -9.07 -11.77 -0.77
C ASP A 90 -8.66 -12.79 0.29
N ALA A 91 -7.86 -13.80 -0.10
CA ALA A 91 -7.41 -14.83 0.84
C ALA A 91 -6.52 -14.27 1.96
N VAL A 92 -5.91 -13.10 1.75
CA VAL A 92 -5.03 -12.44 2.75
C VAL A 92 -5.65 -11.19 3.35
N LYS A 93 -6.93 -10.93 3.10
CA LYS A 93 -7.67 -9.80 3.66
C LYS A 93 -8.50 -10.24 4.87
N GLY A 94 -8.80 -9.29 5.76
CA GLY A 94 -9.68 -9.55 6.91
C GLY A 94 -8.98 -10.13 8.13
N TYR A 95 -7.66 -10.28 8.12
CA TYR A 95 -6.88 -10.83 9.24
C TYR A 95 -6.08 -9.77 10.01
N GLY A 96 -6.19 -8.51 9.63
CA GLY A 96 -5.40 -7.43 10.25
C GLY A 96 -3.99 -7.30 9.72
N TYR A 97 -3.61 -8.03 8.67
CA TYR A 97 -2.26 -7.98 8.09
C TYR A 97 -1.94 -6.60 7.54
N GLY A 98 -2.89 -6.00 6.81
CA GLY A 98 -2.72 -4.65 6.26
C GLY A 98 -2.54 -3.61 7.35
N THR A 99 -3.33 -3.68 8.41
CA THR A 99 -3.23 -2.77 9.56
C THR A 99 -1.83 -2.86 10.18
N TYR A 100 -1.36 -4.07 10.43
CA TYR A 100 -0.05 -4.30 11.01
C TYR A 100 1.07 -3.78 10.10
N ALA A 101 0.97 -4.08 8.79
CA ALA A 101 1.95 -3.63 7.80
C ALA A 101 2.02 -2.10 7.71
N GLU A 102 0.87 -1.42 7.74
CA GLU A 102 0.83 0.05 7.70
C GLU A 102 1.48 0.66 8.94
N LYS A 103 1.29 0.06 10.11
CA LYS A 103 1.97 0.50 11.34
C LYS A 103 3.49 0.35 11.23
N LEU A 104 3.96 -0.77 10.67
CA LEU A 104 5.38 -0.98 10.43
C LEU A 104 5.94 0.05 9.44
N ALA A 105 5.16 0.36 8.41
CA ALA A 105 5.56 1.34 7.40
C ALA A 105 5.64 2.76 7.98
N LEU A 106 4.73 3.13 8.86
CA LEU A 106 4.80 4.42 9.57
C LEU A 106 6.09 4.51 10.38
N ARG A 107 6.42 3.44 11.10
CA ARG A 107 7.68 3.39 11.86
C ARG A 107 8.87 3.57 10.94
N TYR A 108 8.88 2.87 9.82
CA TYR A 108 9.96 2.98 8.83
C TYR A 108 10.07 4.43 8.32
N ALA A 109 8.95 5.04 7.95
CA ALA A 109 8.93 6.42 7.44
C ALA A 109 9.51 7.40 8.47
N PHE A 110 9.13 7.26 9.73
CA PHE A 110 9.59 8.19 10.79
C PHE A 110 11.03 7.90 11.22
N GLU A 111 11.38 6.64 11.46
CA GLU A 111 12.68 6.29 12.04
C GLU A 111 13.79 6.15 11.00
N LYS A 112 13.48 5.64 9.80
CA LYS A 112 14.49 5.40 8.76
C LYS A 112 14.56 6.51 7.73
N LEU A 113 13.41 7.06 7.32
CA LEU A 113 13.38 8.13 6.32
C LEU A 113 13.39 9.53 6.92
N GLY A 114 13.18 9.65 8.23
CA GLY A 114 13.18 10.95 8.89
C GLY A 114 11.96 11.81 8.60
N MET A 115 10.85 11.20 8.19
CA MET A 115 9.62 11.93 7.91
C MET A 115 8.97 12.41 9.20
N THR A 116 8.22 13.52 9.12
CA THR A 116 7.41 14.04 10.22
C THR A 116 5.93 13.87 9.96
N ALA A 117 5.54 13.59 8.73
CA ALA A 117 4.15 13.31 8.37
C ALA A 117 4.07 12.30 7.23
N VAL A 118 2.99 11.52 7.23
CA VAL A 118 2.68 10.57 6.16
C VAL A 118 1.26 10.84 5.70
N ASN A 119 1.09 11.01 4.40
CA ASN A 119 -0.21 11.19 3.77
C ASN A 119 -0.68 9.87 3.19
N ALA A 120 -2.00 9.70 3.09
CA ALA A 120 -2.60 8.56 2.40
C ALA A 120 -3.88 9.03 1.74
N ASN A 121 -4.18 8.51 0.56
CA ASN A 121 -5.44 8.75 -0.10
C ASN A 121 -6.02 7.43 -0.59
N VAL A 122 -7.31 7.28 -0.45
CA VAL A 122 -8.03 6.07 -0.83
C VAL A 122 -9.26 6.41 -1.64
N ILE A 123 -9.64 5.51 -2.55
CA ILE A 123 -10.89 5.65 -3.30
C ILE A 123 -12.04 5.67 -2.29
N THR A 124 -12.97 6.62 -2.45
CA THR A 124 -14.10 6.81 -1.53
C THR A 124 -14.88 5.51 -1.28
N LYS A 125 -15.00 4.66 -2.29
CA LYS A 125 -15.68 3.36 -2.18
C LYS A 125 -14.97 2.36 -1.27
N ASN A 126 -13.67 2.54 -1.06
CA ASN A 126 -12.86 1.62 -0.27
C ASN A 126 -13.00 1.93 1.22
N THR A 127 -14.16 1.60 1.77
CA THR A 127 -14.48 1.87 3.18
C THR A 127 -13.61 1.08 4.14
N ARG A 128 -13.17 -0.12 3.74
CA ARG A 128 -12.27 -0.95 4.55
C ARG A 128 -10.93 -0.24 4.77
N SER A 129 -10.33 0.26 3.69
CA SER A 129 -9.04 0.96 3.77
C SER A 129 -9.15 2.25 4.57
N SER A 130 -10.23 3.02 4.36
CA SER A 130 -10.51 4.23 5.16
C SER A 130 -10.60 3.91 6.64
N HIS A 131 -11.35 2.85 6.98
CA HIS A 131 -11.51 2.43 8.37
C HIS A 131 -10.18 2.04 9.02
N VAL A 132 -9.32 1.32 8.28
CA VAL A 132 -7.99 0.94 8.75
C VAL A 132 -7.13 2.17 9.02
N LEU A 133 -7.12 3.14 8.11
CA LEU A 133 -6.35 4.39 8.31
C LEU A 133 -6.80 5.14 9.56
N GLU A 134 -8.10 5.27 9.76
CA GLU A 134 -8.66 5.94 10.94
C GLU A 134 -8.30 5.19 12.23
N LYS A 135 -8.38 3.86 12.19
CA LYS A 135 -8.04 3.02 13.34
C LYS A 135 -6.57 3.14 13.74
N ILE A 136 -5.67 3.30 12.77
CA ILE A 136 -4.24 3.48 13.02
C ILE A 136 -3.96 4.87 13.62
N GLY A 137 -4.78 5.85 13.30
CA GLY A 137 -4.63 7.21 13.82
C GLY A 137 -4.46 8.28 12.74
N PHE A 138 -4.66 7.94 11.47
CA PHE A 138 -4.69 8.94 10.42
C PHE A 138 -5.91 9.85 10.62
N GLU A 139 -5.72 11.13 10.40
CA GLU A 139 -6.78 12.13 10.46
C GLU A 139 -7.34 12.37 9.06
N TYR A 140 -8.67 12.38 8.97
CA TYR A 140 -9.38 12.72 7.73
C TYR A 140 -9.17 14.20 7.42
N ILE A 141 -8.79 14.50 6.18
CA ILE A 141 -8.54 15.86 5.73
C ILE A 141 -9.67 16.36 4.83
N LYS A 142 -9.96 15.62 3.75
CA LYS A 142 -10.97 16.02 2.77
C LYS A 142 -11.36 14.86 1.87
N GLU A 143 -12.47 15.07 1.13
CA GLU A 143 -12.87 14.20 0.04
C GLU A 143 -12.93 15.03 -1.24
N GLU A 144 -12.32 14.56 -2.31
CA GLU A 144 -12.25 15.28 -3.57
C GLU A 144 -12.02 14.31 -4.73
N ASN A 145 -12.78 14.49 -5.81
CA ASN A 145 -12.65 13.72 -7.05
C ASN A 145 -12.67 12.19 -6.85
N GLY A 146 -13.50 11.71 -5.93
CA GLY A 146 -13.65 10.28 -5.67
C GLY A 146 -12.61 9.69 -4.74
N PHE A 147 -11.81 10.51 -4.07
CA PHE A 147 -10.80 10.09 -3.09
C PHE A 147 -11.02 10.77 -1.76
N LYS A 148 -10.72 10.02 -0.69
CA LYS A 148 -10.58 10.57 0.66
C LYS A 148 -9.11 10.72 0.98
N TYR A 149 -8.73 11.84 1.57
CA TYR A 149 -7.36 12.20 1.91
C TYR A 149 -7.18 12.18 3.42
N TYR A 150 -6.08 11.55 3.86
CA TYR A 150 -5.73 11.35 5.26
C TYR A 150 -4.30 11.78 5.53
N ARG A 151 -4.01 12.14 6.77
CA ARG A 151 -2.67 12.54 7.19
C ARG A 151 -2.38 12.03 8.60
N PHE A 152 -1.18 11.52 8.80
CA PHE A 152 -0.66 11.12 10.10
C PHE A 152 0.57 11.94 10.41
N GLU A 153 0.56 12.70 11.49
CA GLU A 153 1.71 13.49 11.93
C GLU A 153 2.42 12.76 13.06
N ARG A 154 3.75 12.76 13.02
CA ARG A 154 4.57 12.15 14.06
C ARG A 154 4.38 12.92 15.37
N ARG A 155 4.15 12.17 16.42
CA ARG A 155 3.91 12.73 17.75
C ARG A 155 5.07 12.52 18.68
#